data_948b658feac54f95e9fd43ef917339fd
#
_entry.id   948b658feac54f95e9fd43ef917339fd
#
_cell.length_a   1.000
_cell.length_b   1.000
_cell.length_c   1.000
_cell.angle_alpha   90.00
_cell.angle_beta   90.00
_cell.angle_gamma   90.00
#
_symmetry.space_group_name_H-M   'P 1'
#
loop_
_entity.id
_entity.type
_entity.pdbx_description
1 polymer ?
#
loop_
_entity_poly.entity_id
_entity_poly.type
_entity_poly.pdbx_seq_one_letter_code
_entity_poly.pdbx_strand_id
1 'polypeptide(L)'
;MSRNLRQVPVRLDFKGVTHLSPTDLAAILRAADPLIMSGGRTLLSKILKGSHDRKIIELKLDACPTFGYYKQLDHIDILARIDWAILNGYLTLEYSGRLPLLSYTPQGWEIEKDTYSTELLQTLKDMAVHKCRSEDCSFLKDKNRSLILLLLDKIAYSKDPTYIYVLKLWEQIEYKRVRQRIQQVIQAIDKITPDHKV
;
A
#
# COMPACT_ATOMS: atom_id res chain seq x y z
N MET A 1 -25.87 23.75 18.36
CA MET A 1 -26.50 22.46 18.77
C MET A 1 -25.89 21.37 17.93
N SER A 2 -24.96 20.57 18.48
CA SER A 2 -24.33 19.43 17.77
C SER A 2 -25.41 18.33 17.68
N ARG A 3 -25.89 18.02 16.47
CA ARG A 3 -26.76 16.86 16.25
C ARG A 3 -25.99 15.62 16.58
N ASN A 4 -26.37 14.91 17.63
CA ASN A 4 -25.85 13.60 17.99
C ASN A 4 -26.20 12.62 16.85
N LEU A 5 -25.31 12.49 15.85
CA LEU A 5 -25.50 11.61 14.70
C LEU A 5 -25.31 10.16 15.19
N ARG A 6 -26.41 9.40 15.26
CA ARG A 6 -26.37 7.99 15.64
C ARG A 6 -25.48 7.21 14.65
N GLN A 7 -24.39 6.65 15.15
CA GLN A 7 -23.45 5.83 14.38
C GLN A 7 -24.14 4.57 13.84
N VAL A 8 -23.73 4.13 12.64
CA VAL A 8 -24.18 2.86 12.07
C VAL A 8 -23.48 1.73 12.83
N PRO A 9 -24.20 0.86 13.56
CA PRO A 9 -23.57 -0.22 14.29
C PRO A 9 -22.94 -1.21 13.33
N VAL A 10 -21.72 -1.65 13.66
CA VAL A 10 -21.01 -2.72 12.93
C VAL A 10 -20.92 -3.94 13.82
N ARG A 11 -21.47 -5.05 13.39
CA ARG A 11 -21.25 -6.35 13.99
C ARG A 11 -20.12 -7.06 13.22
N LEU A 12 -19.04 -7.36 13.89
CA LEU A 12 -17.94 -8.14 13.35
C LEU A 12 -18.16 -9.61 13.65
N ASP A 13 -17.95 -10.45 12.64
CA ASP A 13 -18.11 -11.91 12.76
C ASP A 13 -17.12 -12.61 11.84
N PHE A 14 -16.08 -13.19 12.40
CA PHE A 14 -15.04 -13.91 11.65
C PHE A 14 -15.40 -15.36 11.32
N LYS A 15 -16.63 -15.82 11.65
CA LYS A 15 -17.20 -17.13 11.26
C LYS A 15 -16.26 -18.33 11.41
N GLY A 16 -15.48 -18.38 12.47
CA GLY A 16 -14.55 -19.48 12.72
C GLY A 16 -13.26 -19.43 11.91
N VAL A 17 -12.94 -18.34 11.23
CA VAL A 17 -11.60 -18.11 10.67
C VAL A 17 -10.61 -18.03 11.83
N THR A 18 -9.83 -19.09 12.05
CA THR A 18 -8.88 -19.17 13.16
C THR A 18 -7.55 -18.49 12.86
N HIS A 19 -7.17 -18.44 11.59
CA HIS A 19 -5.89 -17.90 11.14
C HIS A 19 -5.97 -17.42 9.69
N LEU A 20 -5.23 -16.35 9.38
CA LEU A 20 -4.93 -15.95 8.01
C LEU A 20 -3.45 -16.19 7.73
N SER A 21 -3.14 -16.68 6.53
CA SER A 21 -1.75 -16.74 6.11
C SER A 21 -1.15 -15.32 6.01
N PRO A 22 0.18 -15.17 6.13
CA PRO A 22 0.82 -13.87 5.91
C PRO A 22 0.46 -13.24 4.56
N THR A 23 0.32 -14.06 3.52
CA THR A 23 -0.07 -13.63 2.17
C THR A 23 -1.52 -13.12 2.13
N ASP A 24 -2.44 -13.82 2.79
CA ASP A 24 -3.84 -13.41 2.89
C ASP A 24 -3.96 -12.06 3.62
N LEU A 25 -3.25 -11.93 4.74
CA LEU A 25 -3.24 -10.71 5.53
C LEU A 25 -2.66 -9.54 4.73
N ALA A 26 -1.52 -9.73 4.08
CA ALA A 26 -0.91 -8.71 3.22
C ALA A 26 -1.86 -8.30 2.08
N ALA A 27 -2.56 -9.26 1.44
CA ALA A 27 -3.52 -8.96 0.39
C ALA A 27 -4.72 -8.14 0.89
N ILE A 28 -5.24 -8.43 2.08
CA ILE A 28 -6.33 -7.65 2.71
C ILE A 28 -5.86 -6.24 3.02
N LEU A 29 -4.68 -6.07 3.62
CA LEU A 29 -4.14 -4.77 3.99
C LEU A 29 -3.85 -3.94 2.73
N ARG A 30 -3.26 -4.55 1.70
CA ARG A 30 -2.98 -3.88 0.43
C ARG A 30 -4.26 -3.43 -0.29
N ALA A 31 -5.33 -4.24 -0.25
CA ALA A 31 -6.64 -3.85 -0.78
C ALA A 31 -7.30 -2.73 0.03
N ALA A 32 -6.96 -2.61 1.32
CA ALA A 32 -7.51 -1.57 2.20
C ALA A 32 -6.87 -0.19 1.95
N ASP A 33 -5.65 -0.12 1.41
CA ASP A 33 -4.88 1.13 1.24
C ASP A 33 -5.70 2.26 0.57
N PRO A 34 -6.34 2.07 -0.59
CA PRO A 34 -7.14 3.12 -1.23
C PRO A 34 -8.42 3.48 -0.47
N LEU A 35 -8.78 2.72 0.58
CA LEU A 35 -10.00 2.89 1.36
C LEU A 35 -9.77 3.50 2.74
N ILE A 36 -8.52 3.68 3.16
CA ILE A 36 -8.21 4.22 4.49
C ILE A 36 -8.86 5.61 4.64
N MET A 37 -9.65 5.79 5.71
CA MET A 37 -10.44 6.98 6.03
C MET A 37 -11.44 7.41 4.93
N SER A 38 -11.73 6.56 3.94
CA SER A 38 -12.63 6.87 2.82
C SER A 38 -13.65 5.77 2.52
N GLY A 39 -13.36 4.52 2.87
CA GLY A 39 -14.21 3.36 2.62
C GLY A 39 -14.33 2.44 3.81
N GLY A 40 -15.38 1.61 3.79
CA GLY A 40 -15.65 0.62 4.82
C GLY A 40 -15.41 -0.82 4.33
N ARG A 41 -15.56 -1.79 5.26
CA ARG A 41 -15.30 -3.21 5.02
C ARG A 41 -16.10 -3.83 3.86
N THR A 42 -17.32 -3.37 3.61
CA THR A 42 -18.11 -3.85 2.48
C THR A 42 -17.50 -3.46 1.13
N LEU A 43 -16.89 -2.28 1.02
CA LEU A 43 -16.21 -1.86 -0.20
C LEU A 43 -14.89 -2.63 -0.35
N LEU A 44 -14.16 -2.86 0.74
CA LEU A 44 -12.98 -3.70 0.76
C LEU A 44 -13.28 -5.14 0.30
N SER A 45 -14.39 -5.74 0.77
CA SER A 45 -14.76 -7.08 0.34
C SER A 45 -15.09 -7.13 -1.16
N LYS A 46 -15.63 -6.06 -1.75
CA LYS A 46 -15.86 -5.97 -3.20
C LYS A 46 -14.57 -5.87 -4.01
N ILE A 47 -13.55 -5.15 -3.52
CA ILE A 47 -12.23 -5.15 -4.14
C ILE A 47 -11.65 -6.58 -4.15
N LEU A 48 -11.62 -7.22 -2.99
CA LEU A 48 -11.06 -8.57 -2.85
C LEU A 48 -11.84 -9.63 -3.63
N LYS A 49 -13.15 -9.45 -3.81
CA LYS A 49 -13.98 -10.31 -4.67
C LYS A 49 -13.72 -10.09 -6.16
N GLY A 50 -13.21 -8.93 -6.57
CA GLY A 50 -13.11 -8.56 -7.97
C GLY A 50 -14.46 -8.11 -8.55
N SER A 51 -15.25 -7.37 -7.76
CA SER A 51 -16.57 -6.88 -8.20
C SER A 51 -16.42 -5.74 -9.20
N HIS A 52 -17.20 -5.78 -10.28
CA HIS A 52 -17.31 -4.67 -11.26
C HIS A 52 -18.46 -3.72 -10.92
N ASP A 53 -18.78 -3.58 -9.65
CA ASP A 53 -19.75 -2.59 -9.17
C ASP A 53 -19.39 -1.19 -9.66
N ARG A 54 -20.43 -0.38 -9.96
CA ARG A 54 -20.27 1.00 -10.40
C ARG A 54 -19.30 1.80 -9.52
N LYS A 55 -19.40 1.68 -8.19
CA LYS A 55 -18.55 2.38 -7.24
C LYS A 55 -17.09 1.94 -7.32
N ILE A 56 -16.80 0.66 -7.60
CA ILE A 56 -15.43 0.16 -7.80
C ILE A 56 -14.80 0.82 -9.02
N ILE A 57 -15.53 0.86 -10.13
CA ILE A 57 -15.04 1.46 -11.39
C ILE A 57 -14.88 2.99 -11.28
N GLU A 58 -15.88 3.68 -10.73
CA GLU A 58 -15.83 5.15 -10.55
C GLU A 58 -14.64 5.59 -9.68
N LEU A 59 -14.28 4.80 -8.66
CA LEU A 59 -13.15 5.08 -7.77
C LEU A 59 -11.84 4.44 -8.24
N LYS A 60 -11.82 3.77 -9.40
CA LYS A 60 -10.66 3.05 -9.97
C LYS A 60 -10.04 2.04 -9.01
N LEU A 61 -10.86 1.40 -8.18
CA LEU A 61 -10.42 0.40 -7.20
C LEU A 61 -10.11 -0.96 -7.83
N ASP A 62 -10.52 -1.18 -9.07
CA ASP A 62 -10.14 -2.29 -9.93
C ASP A 62 -8.66 -2.26 -10.35
N ALA A 63 -8.00 -1.11 -10.24
CA ALA A 63 -6.57 -0.99 -10.44
C ALA A 63 -5.72 -1.44 -9.22
N CYS A 64 -6.36 -1.82 -8.11
CA CYS A 64 -5.65 -2.32 -6.93
C CYS A 64 -4.93 -3.65 -7.25
N PRO A 65 -3.64 -3.82 -6.87
CA PRO A 65 -2.88 -5.04 -7.16
C PRO A 65 -3.52 -6.33 -6.65
N THR A 66 -4.31 -6.24 -5.58
CA THR A 66 -5.00 -7.38 -4.97
C THR A 66 -6.48 -7.45 -5.35
N PHE A 67 -6.90 -6.72 -6.42
CA PHE A 67 -8.25 -6.82 -6.95
C PHE A 67 -8.57 -8.27 -7.38
N GLY A 68 -9.67 -8.81 -6.86
CA GLY A 68 -10.09 -10.18 -7.16
C GLY A 68 -9.25 -11.26 -6.49
N TYR A 69 -8.42 -10.93 -5.49
CA TYR A 69 -7.60 -11.91 -4.77
C TYR A 69 -8.41 -13.09 -4.23
N TYR A 70 -9.63 -12.83 -3.75
CA TYR A 70 -10.59 -13.84 -3.25
C TYR A 70 -11.75 -14.09 -4.21
N LYS A 71 -11.54 -14.00 -5.52
CA LYS A 71 -12.62 -14.20 -6.53
C LYS A 71 -13.38 -15.52 -6.38
N GLN A 72 -12.77 -16.58 -5.85
CA GLN A 72 -13.37 -17.88 -5.62
C GLN A 72 -14.24 -17.95 -4.36
N LEU A 73 -14.04 -17.06 -3.38
CA LEU A 73 -14.75 -17.10 -2.12
C LEU A 73 -16.10 -16.37 -2.21
N ASP A 74 -17.06 -16.78 -1.40
CA ASP A 74 -18.28 -16.04 -1.23
C ASP A 74 -18.05 -14.71 -0.47
N HIS A 75 -18.93 -13.75 -0.72
CA HIS A 75 -18.83 -12.42 -0.12
C HIS A 75 -18.81 -12.46 1.42
N ILE A 76 -19.55 -13.39 2.00
CA ILE A 76 -19.63 -13.61 3.44
C ILE A 76 -18.30 -14.11 4.00
N ASP A 77 -17.63 -15.01 3.29
CA ASP A 77 -16.32 -15.57 3.67
C ASP A 77 -15.20 -14.53 3.56
N ILE A 78 -15.30 -13.63 2.57
CA ILE A 78 -14.37 -12.50 2.45
C ILE A 78 -14.56 -11.53 3.61
N LEU A 79 -15.81 -11.20 3.96
CA LEU A 79 -16.12 -10.35 5.11
C LEU A 79 -15.61 -10.96 6.42
N ALA A 80 -15.74 -12.28 6.60
CA ALA A 80 -15.22 -12.96 7.78
C ALA A 80 -13.70 -12.82 7.93
N ARG A 81 -12.94 -12.86 6.84
CA ARG A 81 -11.48 -12.63 6.84
C ARG A 81 -11.12 -11.18 7.15
N ILE A 82 -11.87 -10.23 6.62
CA ILE A 82 -11.72 -8.81 6.96
C ILE A 82 -12.04 -8.57 8.43
N ASP A 83 -13.12 -9.16 8.94
CA ASP A 83 -13.52 -9.05 10.34
C ASP A 83 -12.47 -9.70 11.26
N TRP A 84 -11.88 -10.82 10.84
CA TRP A 84 -10.74 -11.40 11.55
C TRP A 84 -9.55 -10.42 11.62
N ALA A 85 -9.19 -9.77 10.52
CA ALA A 85 -8.10 -8.79 10.49
C ALA A 85 -8.38 -7.58 11.41
N ILE A 86 -9.64 -7.16 11.52
CA ILE A 86 -10.06 -6.09 12.44
C ILE A 86 -9.96 -6.56 13.90
N LEU A 87 -10.52 -7.72 14.22
CA LEU A 87 -10.55 -8.26 15.58
C LEU A 87 -9.17 -8.65 16.12
N ASN A 88 -8.24 -9.00 15.21
CA ASN A 88 -6.84 -9.29 15.57
C ASN A 88 -5.92 -8.07 15.51
N GLY A 89 -6.48 -6.86 15.37
CA GLY A 89 -5.75 -5.63 15.55
C GLY A 89 -4.83 -5.22 14.40
N TYR A 90 -5.12 -5.64 13.16
CA TYR A 90 -4.42 -5.17 11.96
C TYR A 90 -5.12 -3.99 11.29
N LEU A 91 -6.44 -4.00 11.30
CA LEU A 91 -7.29 -2.89 10.89
C LEU A 91 -8.16 -2.45 12.06
N THR A 92 -8.69 -1.25 11.98
CA THR A 92 -9.69 -0.73 12.91
C THR A 92 -10.78 0.03 12.14
N LEU A 93 -11.87 0.33 12.84
CA LEU A 93 -12.97 1.13 12.30
C LEU A 93 -13.02 2.47 13.03
N GLU A 94 -12.84 3.54 12.30
CA GLU A 94 -13.00 4.91 12.77
C GLU A 94 -14.29 5.52 12.22
N TYR A 95 -15.02 6.22 13.05
CA TYR A 95 -16.28 6.82 12.63
C TYR A 95 -16.08 8.25 12.11
N SER A 96 -16.40 8.47 10.83
CA SER A 96 -16.58 9.80 10.27
C SER A 96 -18.08 10.10 10.22
N GLY A 97 -18.55 10.90 11.20
CA GLY A 97 -19.97 11.11 11.41
C GLY A 97 -20.70 9.81 11.73
N ARG A 98 -21.50 9.29 10.80
CA ARG A 98 -22.28 8.05 10.97
C ARG A 98 -21.60 6.81 10.40
N LEU A 99 -20.60 6.97 9.53
CA LEU A 99 -20.05 5.88 8.74
C LEU A 99 -18.79 5.31 9.38
N PRO A 100 -18.69 3.98 9.54
CA PRO A 100 -17.47 3.29 9.95
C PRO A 100 -16.52 3.19 8.75
N LEU A 101 -15.37 3.81 8.84
CA LEU A 101 -14.31 3.79 7.85
C LEU A 101 -13.15 2.92 8.33
N LEU A 102 -12.44 2.31 7.40
CA LEU A 102 -11.24 1.53 7.68
C LEU A 102 -10.07 2.46 8.01
N SER A 103 -9.29 2.08 9.01
CA SER A 103 -8.01 2.67 9.36
C SER A 103 -6.99 1.58 9.67
N TYR A 104 -5.70 1.84 9.44
CA TYR A 104 -4.65 0.94 9.88
C TYR A 104 -4.42 1.09 11.38
N THR A 105 -4.17 -0.04 12.05
CA THR A 105 -3.43 0.00 13.32
C THR A 105 -1.94 0.16 13.05
N PRO A 106 -1.11 0.49 14.05
CA PRO A 106 0.34 0.48 13.90
C PRO A 106 0.88 -0.85 13.36
N GLN A 107 0.35 -1.98 13.84
CA GLN A 107 0.75 -3.31 13.39
C GLN A 107 0.37 -3.58 11.93
N GLY A 108 -0.85 -3.23 11.53
CA GLY A 108 -1.30 -3.37 10.15
C GLY A 108 -0.50 -2.49 9.20
N TRP A 109 -0.18 -1.27 9.61
CA TRP A 109 0.63 -0.35 8.83
C TRP A 109 2.06 -0.87 8.59
N GLU A 110 2.70 -1.49 9.58
CA GLU A 110 4.05 -2.05 9.37
C GLU A 110 4.06 -3.14 8.29
N ILE A 111 3.04 -4.02 8.26
CA ILE A 111 2.91 -5.05 7.22
C ILE A 111 2.63 -4.42 5.85
N GLU A 112 1.67 -3.51 5.78
CA GLU A 112 1.33 -2.84 4.51
C GLU A 112 2.51 -2.03 3.97
N LYS A 113 3.17 -1.29 4.81
CA LYS A 113 4.35 -0.49 4.44
C LYS A 113 5.45 -1.38 3.84
N ASP A 114 5.69 -2.56 4.41
CA ASP A 114 6.68 -3.51 3.87
C ASP A 114 6.23 -4.10 2.53
N THR A 115 4.98 -4.53 2.42
CA THR A 115 4.37 -5.06 1.19
C THR A 115 4.45 -4.02 0.07
N TYR A 116 3.94 -2.81 0.33
CA TYR A 116 3.88 -1.76 -0.66
C TYR A 116 5.28 -1.26 -1.08
N SER A 117 6.22 -1.14 -0.13
CA SER A 117 7.60 -0.77 -0.47
C SER A 117 8.27 -1.81 -1.37
N THR A 118 7.92 -3.09 -1.22
CA THR A 118 8.42 -4.17 -2.08
C THR A 118 7.83 -4.09 -3.50
N GLU A 119 6.54 -3.79 -3.63
CA GLU A 119 5.91 -3.52 -4.94
C GLU A 119 6.56 -2.31 -5.64
N LEU A 120 6.76 -1.22 -4.91
CA LEU A 120 7.42 -0.02 -5.44
C LEU A 120 8.87 -0.28 -5.84
N LEU A 121 9.59 -1.11 -5.07
CA LEU A 121 10.95 -1.52 -5.40
C LEU A 121 11.01 -2.22 -6.76
N GLN A 122 10.10 -3.16 -7.01
CA GLN A 122 10.00 -3.84 -8.30
C GLN A 122 9.61 -2.88 -9.42
N THR A 123 8.61 -2.01 -9.18
CA THR A 123 8.20 -0.98 -10.14
C THR A 123 9.38 -0.08 -10.56
N LEU A 124 10.17 0.40 -9.59
CA LEU A 124 11.35 1.22 -9.89
C LEU A 124 12.42 0.46 -10.66
N LYS A 125 12.58 -0.84 -10.41
CA LYS A 125 13.50 -1.68 -11.18
C LYS A 125 13.05 -1.79 -12.63
N ASP A 126 11.78 -2.05 -12.87
CA ASP A 126 11.22 -2.14 -14.22
C ASP A 126 11.34 -0.79 -14.97
N MET A 127 11.08 0.32 -14.27
CA MET A 127 11.26 1.67 -14.81
C MET A 127 12.72 1.96 -15.19
N ALA A 128 13.68 1.52 -14.39
CA ALA A 128 15.10 1.68 -14.68
C ALA A 128 15.51 0.90 -15.95
N VAL A 129 15.02 -0.33 -16.08
CA VAL A 129 15.27 -1.17 -17.28
C VAL A 129 14.67 -0.57 -18.54
N HIS A 130 13.46 -0.03 -18.49
CA HIS A 130 12.76 0.54 -19.64
C HIS A 130 13.10 2.01 -19.92
N LYS A 131 14.06 2.61 -19.19
CA LYS A 131 14.51 4.00 -19.36
C LYS A 131 13.35 5.01 -19.32
N CYS A 132 12.57 4.99 -18.25
CA CYS A 132 11.46 5.92 -18.01
C CYS A 132 11.91 7.40 -17.96
N ARG A 133 10.95 8.33 -17.92
CA ARG A 133 11.17 9.78 -17.73
C ARG A 133 10.97 10.19 -16.29
N SER A 134 11.41 11.41 -15.93
CA SER A 134 11.22 11.95 -14.57
C SER A 134 9.75 12.09 -14.18
N GLU A 135 8.87 12.47 -15.14
CA GLU A 135 7.43 12.59 -14.91
C GLU A 135 6.80 11.27 -14.48
N ASP A 136 7.36 10.15 -14.94
CA ASP A 136 6.87 8.81 -14.60
C ASP A 136 7.08 8.48 -13.11
N CYS A 137 7.97 9.19 -12.41
CA CYS A 137 8.17 9.05 -10.97
C CYS A 137 7.17 9.86 -10.11
N SER A 138 6.29 10.65 -10.72
CA SER A 138 5.38 11.57 -10.02
C SER A 138 4.45 10.88 -9.01
N PHE A 139 4.10 9.60 -9.22
CA PHE A 139 3.28 8.82 -8.31
C PHE A 139 3.90 8.58 -6.93
N LEU A 140 5.22 8.80 -6.77
CA LEU A 140 5.93 8.66 -5.49
C LEU A 140 5.78 9.90 -4.60
N LYS A 141 5.54 11.07 -5.19
CA LYS A 141 5.63 12.37 -4.51
C LYS A 141 4.69 12.53 -3.32
N ASP A 142 3.48 11.98 -3.42
CA ASP A 142 2.43 12.12 -2.41
C ASP A 142 2.27 10.87 -1.53
N LYS A 143 3.23 9.94 -1.61
CA LYS A 143 3.22 8.74 -0.78
C LYS A 143 3.64 9.05 0.66
N ASN A 144 3.16 8.20 1.57
CA ASN A 144 3.54 8.29 2.98
C ASN A 144 5.06 8.30 3.14
N ARG A 145 5.56 9.26 3.93
CA ARG A 145 6.99 9.47 4.09
C ARG A 145 7.72 8.25 4.66
N SER A 146 7.13 7.52 5.62
CA SER A 146 7.78 6.35 6.19
C SER A 146 7.89 5.20 5.18
N LEU A 147 6.92 5.07 4.27
CA LEU A 147 6.96 4.15 3.13
C LEU A 147 8.11 4.51 2.18
N ILE A 148 8.23 5.79 1.82
CA ILE A 148 9.31 6.29 0.95
C ILE A 148 10.69 6.05 1.56
N LEU A 149 10.87 6.30 2.85
CA LEU A 149 12.13 6.05 3.52
C LEU A 149 12.47 4.55 3.56
N LEU A 150 11.51 3.68 3.84
CA LEU A 150 11.70 2.24 3.80
C LEU A 150 12.08 1.76 2.39
N LEU A 151 11.43 2.29 1.35
CA LEU A 151 11.77 2.00 -0.05
C LEU A 151 13.23 2.36 -0.35
N LEU A 152 13.66 3.56 0.05
CA LEU A 152 15.05 4.00 -0.14
C LEU A 152 16.05 3.15 0.66
N ASP A 153 15.67 2.68 1.85
CA ASP A 153 16.49 1.77 2.64
C ASP A 153 16.62 0.39 1.96
N LYS A 154 15.53 -0.15 1.38
CA LYS A 154 15.55 -1.38 0.59
C LYS A 154 16.45 -1.25 -0.66
N ILE A 155 16.36 -0.12 -1.36
CA ILE A 155 17.23 0.17 -2.52
C ILE A 155 18.70 0.22 -2.07
N ALA A 156 19.02 0.93 -0.99
CA ALA A 156 20.38 1.00 -0.47
C ALA A 156 20.92 -0.38 -0.07
N TYR A 157 20.08 -1.20 0.56
CA TYR A 157 20.45 -2.56 0.98
C TYR A 157 20.69 -3.50 -0.21
N SER A 158 19.93 -3.34 -1.31
CA SER A 158 20.09 -4.17 -2.52
C SER A 158 21.45 -3.98 -3.19
N LYS A 159 22.08 -2.82 -3.02
CA LYS A 159 23.35 -2.43 -3.65
C LYS A 159 23.34 -2.55 -5.19
N ASP A 160 22.16 -2.59 -5.80
CA ASP A 160 21.98 -2.78 -7.24
C ASP A 160 22.14 -1.43 -7.98
N PRO A 161 23.19 -1.25 -8.81
CA PRO A 161 23.43 0.00 -9.52
C PRO A 161 22.35 0.33 -10.55
N THR A 162 21.51 -0.61 -10.94
CA THR A 162 20.39 -0.39 -11.86
C THR A 162 19.46 0.72 -11.36
N TYR A 163 19.29 0.86 -10.04
CA TYR A 163 18.45 1.89 -9.47
C TYR A 163 18.99 3.32 -9.61
N ILE A 164 20.29 3.52 -9.84
CA ILE A 164 20.90 4.86 -9.91
C ILE A 164 20.21 5.72 -10.96
N TYR A 165 19.87 5.13 -12.12
CA TYR A 165 19.17 5.84 -13.19
C TYR A 165 17.82 6.42 -12.71
N VAL A 166 16.95 5.58 -12.16
CA VAL A 166 15.63 6.00 -11.72
C VAL A 166 15.68 6.90 -10.49
N LEU A 167 16.65 6.70 -9.59
CA LEU A 167 16.87 7.57 -8.44
C LEU A 167 17.24 9.00 -8.86
N LYS A 168 18.09 9.18 -9.89
CA LYS A 168 18.42 10.50 -10.45
C LYS A 168 17.21 11.20 -11.09
N LEU A 169 16.31 10.46 -11.71
CA LEU A 169 15.06 11.00 -12.23
C LEU A 169 14.11 11.41 -11.10
N TRP A 170 13.94 10.52 -10.13
CA TRP A 170 13.08 10.76 -8.97
C TRP A 170 13.55 11.98 -8.14
N GLU A 171 14.88 12.14 -7.95
CA GLU A 171 15.49 13.27 -7.26
C GLU A 171 15.01 14.63 -7.81
N GLN A 172 14.81 14.76 -9.12
CA GLN A 172 14.44 16.01 -9.77
C GLN A 172 13.08 16.56 -9.33
N ILE A 173 12.15 15.66 -8.97
CA ILE A 173 10.77 16.02 -8.66
C ILE A 173 10.47 16.04 -7.16
N GLU A 174 11.40 15.58 -6.30
CA GLU A 174 11.16 15.39 -4.88
C GLU A 174 11.45 16.61 -4.01
N TYR A 175 10.85 16.61 -2.81
CA TYR A 175 11.10 17.62 -1.78
C TYR A 175 12.49 17.46 -1.13
N LYS A 176 13.03 18.54 -0.60
CA LYS A 176 14.41 18.66 -0.10
C LYS A 176 14.88 17.48 0.77
N ARG A 177 14.05 17.04 1.74
CA ARG A 177 14.46 15.96 2.68
C ARG A 177 14.55 14.58 2.03
N VAL A 178 13.61 14.24 1.14
CA VAL A 178 13.64 12.98 0.39
C VAL A 178 14.78 13.03 -0.63
N ARG A 179 14.95 14.15 -1.32
CA ARG A 179 16.08 14.38 -2.24
C ARG A 179 17.43 14.13 -1.58
N GLN A 180 17.66 14.64 -0.37
CA GLN A 180 18.89 14.39 0.38
C GLN A 180 19.08 12.90 0.68
N ARG A 181 18.00 12.18 1.01
CA ARG A 181 18.08 10.72 1.24
C ARG A 181 18.40 9.96 -0.05
N ILE A 182 17.80 10.35 -1.17
CA ILE A 182 18.10 9.77 -2.50
C ILE A 182 19.59 9.95 -2.82
N GLN A 183 20.15 11.14 -2.63
CA GLN A 183 21.58 11.41 -2.85
C GLN A 183 22.49 10.51 -2.00
N GLN A 184 22.14 10.31 -0.72
CA GLN A 184 22.88 9.41 0.16
C GLN A 184 22.85 7.95 -0.35
N VAL A 185 21.68 7.50 -0.84
CA VAL A 185 21.52 6.14 -1.40
C VAL A 185 22.36 5.98 -2.68
N ILE A 186 22.31 6.96 -3.59
CA ILE A 186 23.14 6.94 -4.80
C ILE A 186 24.62 6.85 -4.43
N GLN A 187 25.11 7.69 -3.51
CA GLN A 187 26.50 7.67 -3.06
C GLN A 187 26.90 6.34 -2.40
N ALA A 188 25.97 5.72 -1.66
CA ALA A 188 26.23 4.42 -1.04
C ALA A 188 26.38 3.30 -2.07
N ILE A 189 25.57 3.34 -3.14
CA ILE A 189 25.65 2.35 -4.24
C ILE A 189 26.92 2.59 -5.08
N ASP A 190 27.22 3.85 -5.45
CA ASP A 190 28.40 4.19 -6.27
C ASP A 190 29.72 3.79 -5.60
N LYS A 191 29.82 3.90 -4.27
CA LYS A 191 31.03 3.49 -3.53
C LYS A 191 31.31 1.98 -3.56
N ILE A 192 30.28 1.17 -3.83
CA ILE A 192 30.37 -0.30 -3.81
C ILE A 192 30.68 -0.85 -5.23
N THR A 193 30.41 -0.04 -6.25
CA THR A 193 30.72 -0.36 -7.65
C THR A 193 31.99 0.40 -8.04
N PRO A 194 33.20 -0.09 -7.70
CA PRO A 194 34.42 0.57 -8.14
C PRO A 194 34.54 0.45 -9.64
N ASP A 195 34.74 1.60 -10.28
CA ASP A 195 35.09 1.85 -11.66
C ASP A 195 35.34 0.61 -12.55
N HIS A 196 34.38 0.22 -13.37
CA HIS A 196 34.67 -0.32 -14.69
C HIS A 196 34.82 0.86 -15.68
N LYS A 197 35.81 1.72 -15.44
CA LYS A 197 36.40 2.54 -16.49
C LYS A 197 37.57 1.73 -17.06
N VAL A 198 37.32 1.07 -18.16
CA VAL A 198 38.33 0.75 -19.19
C VAL A 198 37.73 1.18 -20.51
#